data_ee2fea2253278a4454ea5e7e768116e4
#
_entry.id   ee2fea2253278a4454ea5e7e768116e4
#
_cell.length_a   1.000
_cell.length_b   1.000
_cell.length_c   1.000
_cell.angle_alpha   90.00
_cell.angle_beta   90.00
_cell.angle_gamma   90.00
#
_symmetry.space_group_name_H-M   'P 1'
#
loop_
_entity.id
_entity.type
_entity.pdbx_description
1 polymer ?
#
loop_
_entity_poly.entity_id
_entity_poly.type
_entity_poly.pdbx_seq_one_letter_code
_entity_poly.pdbx_strand_id
1 'polypeptide(L)'
;MKLAILFPGIGYHTDKPLLYYSKKILKNMDYEIKEIHFENLDFDLNKSKDEAYKQAKDQIHKFDLKAYDSILFISKSIGTYCAAKLAHEYKLTANIYFTPLDFTLEYLQQKDL
;
A
#
# COMPACT_ATOMS: atom_id res chain seq x y z
N MET A 1 -15.59 -8.39 -7.95
CA MET A 1 -15.18 -6.98 -7.73
C MET A 1 -13.67 -6.92 -7.46
N LYS A 2 -13.05 -5.87 -7.95
CA LYS A 2 -11.59 -5.68 -7.83
C LYS A 2 -11.29 -4.47 -6.96
N LEU A 3 -10.34 -4.60 -6.04
CA LEU A 3 -9.95 -3.54 -5.12
C LEU A 3 -8.46 -3.22 -5.29
N ALA A 4 -8.13 -1.94 -5.35
CA ALA A 4 -6.76 -1.47 -5.25
C ALA A 4 -6.63 -0.60 -4.00
N ILE A 5 -5.61 -0.87 -3.20
CA ILE A 5 -5.30 -0.10 -1.99
C ILE A 5 -3.97 0.60 -2.22
N LEU A 6 -3.95 1.92 -2.04
CA LEU A 6 -2.78 2.74 -2.23
C LEU A 6 -2.16 3.10 -0.88
N PHE A 7 -0.85 2.88 -0.75
CA PHE A 7 -0.08 3.19 0.45
C PHE A 7 0.87 4.34 0.13
N PRO A 8 0.64 5.52 0.70
CA PRO A 8 1.48 6.69 0.40
C PRO A 8 2.84 6.61 1.10
N GLY A 9 3.74 7.52 0.72
CA GLY A 9 4.96 7.78 1.45
C GLY A 9 4.81 9.00 2.35
N ILE A 10 5.80 9.23 3.21
CA ILE A 10 5.84 10.47 3.99
C ILE A 10 6.16 11.61 3.01
N GLY A 11 5.30 12.63 2.98
CA GLY A 11 5.43 13.73 2.02
C GLY A 11 5.10 13.33 0.59
N TYR A 12 4.62 12.12 0.37
CA TYR A 12 4.20 11.64 -0.95
C TYR A 12 2.81 11.02 -0.85
N HIS A 13 1.82 11.89 -0.79
CA HIS A 13 0.42 11.45 -0.69
C HIS A 13 -0.11 10.88 -1.99
N THR A 14 -1.30 10.33 -1.97
CA THR A 14 -1.86 9.59 -3.10
C THR A 14 -2.23 10.46 -4.30
N ASP A 15 -2.21 11.79 -4.17
CA ASP A 15 -2.41 12.71 -5.29
C ASP A 15 -1.10 13.14 -5.96
N LYS A 16 0.06 12.67 -5.48
CA LYS A 16 1.33 12.87 -6.18
C LYS A 16 1.38 11.98 -7.43
N PRO A 17 2.18 12.35 -8.46
CA PRO A 17 2.05 11.78 -9.81
C PRO A 17 1.97 10.25 -9.91
N LEU A 18 2.90 9.52 -9.29
CA LEU A 18 2.92 8.06 -9.45
C LEU A 18 1.63 7.40 -8.94
N LEU A 19 1.20 7.80 -7.75
CA LEU A 19 -0.01 7.22 -7.17
C LEU A 19 -1.27 7.79 -7.82
N TYR A 20 -1.26 9.07 -8.16
CA TYR A 20 -2.39 9.71 -8.83
C TYR A 20 -2.72 9.05 -10.16
N TYR A 21 -1.71 8.86 -11.02
CA TYR A 21 -1.92 8.23 -12.32
C TYR A 21 -2.26 6.75 -12.19
N SER A 22 -1.69 6.07 -11.20
CA SER A 22 -2.08 4.70 -10.89
C SER A 22 -3.56 4.60 -10.57
N LYS A 23 -4.08 5.52 -9.75
CA LYS A 23 -5.51 5.56 -9.44
C LYS A 23 -6.36 5.70 -10.70
N LYS A 24 -5.97 6.62 -11.59
CA LYS A 24 -6.73 6.86 -12.82
C LYS A 24 -6.78 5.64 -13.71
N ILE A 25 -5.64 4.99 -13.89
CA ILE A 25 -5.55 3.78 -14.71
C ILE A 25 -6.43 2.68 -14.11
N LEU A 26 -6.35 2.47 -12.81
CA LEU A 26 -7.08 1.40 -12.14
C LEU A 26 -8.59 1.66 -12.13
N LYS A 27 -9.01 2.90 -11.98
CA LYS A 27 -10.44 3.23 -12.11
C LYS A 27 -10.96 2.89 -13.49
N ASN A 28 -10.16 3.16 -14.53
CA ASN A 28 -10.53 2.81 -15.90
C ASN A 28 -10.56 1.30 -16.13
N MET A 29 -9.93 0.52 -15.27
CA MET A 29 -9.93 -0.95 -15.30
C MET A 29 -10.97 -1.53 -14.33
N ASP A 30 -11.89 -0.73 -13.86
CA ASP A 30 -12.99 -1.12 -12.96
C ASP A 30 -12.52 -1.55 -11.55
N TYR A 31 -11.40 -1.04 -11.09
CA TYR A 31 -10.99 -1.20 -9.69
C TYR A 31 -11.69 -0.19 -8.79
N GLU A 32 -12.18 -0.66 -7.65
CA GLU A 32 -12.52 0.22 -6.56
C GLU A 32 -11.22 0.67 -5.89
N ILE A 33 -11.12 1.94 -5.50
CA ILE A 33 -9.89 2.50 -4.95
C ILE A 33 -10.11 2.83 -3.47
N LYS A 34 -9.20 2.37 -2.62
CA LYS A 34 -9.11 2.78 -1.23
C LYS A 34 -7.69 3.26 -0.95
N GLU A 35 -7.55 4.22 -0.06
CA GLU A 35 -6.27 4.86 0.20
C GLU A 35 -5.96 4.80 1.70
N ILE A 36 -4.71 4.48 2.01
CA ILE A 36 -4.22 4.56 3.38
C ILE A 36 -3.74 5.99 3.63
N HIS A 37 -4.01 6.51 4.81
CA HIS A 37 -3.58 7.84 5.23
C HIS A 37 -2.72 7.72 6.47
N PHE A 38 -1.52 8.29 6.41
CA PHE A 38 -0.61 8.32 7.56
C PHE A 38 -0.66 9.68 8.24
N GLU A 39 -0.61 9.69 9.57
CA GLU A 39 -0.63 10.90 10.38
C GLU A 39 0.55 10.88 11.36
N ASN A 40 1.16 12.05 11.55
CA ASN A 40 2.17 12.28 12.59
C ASN A 40 3.36 11.33 12.52
N LEU A 41 3.81 10.97 11.31
CA LEU A 41 5.00 10.15 11.15
C LEU A 41 6.26 11.01 11.08
N ASP A 42 7.32 10.54 11.74
CA ASP A 42 8.64 11.15 11.66
C ASP A 42 9.24 10.94 10.27
N PHE A 43 10.02 11.90 9.77
CA PHE A 43 10.73 11.74 8.49
C PHE A 43 11.85 10.70 8.57
N ASP A 44 12.30 10.33 9.75
CA ASP A 44 13.20 9.19 9.92
C ASP A 44 12.41 7.91 9.74
N LEU A 45 12.58 7.26 8.59
CA LEU A 45 11.78 6.10 8.20
C LEU A 45 12.01 4.91 9.13
N ASN A 46 13.21 4.75 9.68
CA ASN A 46 13.47 3.67 10.64
C ASN A 46 12.67 3.84 11.93
N LYS A 47 12.42 5.09 12.33
CA LYS A 47 11.62 5.37 13.52
C LYS A 47 10.12 5.23 13.26
N SER A 48 9.70 5.48 12.01
CA SER A 48 8.28 5.56 11.67
C SER A 48 7.68 4.26 11.17
N LYS A 49 8.51 3.29 10.77
CA LYS A 49 8.00 2.10 10.08
C LYS A 49 6.97 1.30 10.88
N ASP A 50 7.18 1.15 12.16
CA ASP A 50 6.27 0.36 13.01
C ASP A 50 4.95 1.09 13.24
N GLU A 51 5.00 2.41 13.43
CA GLU A 51 3.80 3.22 13.58
C GLU A 51 3.02 3.28 12.26
N ALA A 52 3.73 3.43 11.13
CA ALA A 52 3.10 3.40 9.81
C ALA A 52 2.39 2.07 9.56
N TYR A 53 3.06 0.97 9.88
CA TYR A 53 2.46 -0.36 9.74
C TYR A 53 1.20 -0.49 10.58
N LYS A 54 1.24 -0.03 11.84
CA LYS A 54 0.08 -0.07 12.72
C LYS A 54 -1.09 0.72 12.15
N GLN A 55 -0.81 1.94 11.67
CA GLN A 55 -1.86 2.79 11.08
C GLN A 55 -2.47 2.13 9.83
N ALA A 56 -1.63 1.57 8.97
CA ALA A 56 -2.11 0.89 7.76
C ALA A 56 -2.95 -0.34 8.11
N LYS A 57 -2.48 -1.14 9.07
CA LYS A 57 -3.20 -2.33 9.50
C LYS A 57 -4.58 -1.99 10.08
N ASP A 58 -4.65 -0.97 10.92
CA ASP A 58 -5.91 -0.53 11.51
C ASP A 58 -6.91 -0.09 10.43
N GLN A 59 -6.43 0.61 9.40
CA GLN A 59 -7.29 1.05 8.30
C GLN A 59 -7.76 -0.11 7.45
N ILE A 60 -6.88 -1.06 7.15
CA ILE A 60 -7.22 -2.23 6.33
C ILE A 60 -8.28 -3.10 7.04
N HIS A 61 -8.22 -3.22 8.36
CA HIS A 61 -9.21 -3.97 9.09
C HIS A 61 -10.63 -3.41 8.93
N LYS A 62 -10.77 -2.15 8.57
CA LYS A 62 -12.06 -1.51 8.32
C LYS A 62 -12.58 -1.76 6.90
N PHE A 63 -11.73 -2.25 6.00
CA PHE A 63 -12.13 -2.60 4.65
C PHE A 63 -12.55 -4.06 4.64
N ASP A 64 -13.65 -4.39 3.97
CA ASP A 64 -14.08 -5.77 3.84
C ASP A 64 -13.36 -6.42 2.66
N LEU A 65 -12.13 -6.89 2.90
CA LEU A 65 -11.31 -7.47 1.84
C LEU A 65 -11.90 -8.76 1.27
N LYS A 66 -12.71 -9.47 2.05
CA LYS A 66 -13.33 -10.71 1.60
C LYS A 66 -14.39 -10.50 0.52
N ALA A 67 -14.88 -9.27 0.38
CA ALA A 67 -15.88 -8.94 -0.63
C ALA A 67 -15.28 -8.84 -2.03
N TYR A 68 -13.95 -8.90 -2.17
CA TYR A 68 -13.28 -8.66 -3.45
C TYR A 68 -12.62 -9.93 -3.97
N ASP A 69 -12.70 -10.13 -5.30
CA ASP A 69 -12.08 -11.28 -5.98
C ASP A 69 -10.60 -11.04 -6.27
N SER A 70 -10.25 -9.78 -6.49
CA SER A 70 -8.87 -9.36 -6.77
C SER A 70 -8.50 -8.21 -5.86
N ILE A 71 -7.33 -8.29 -5.23
CA ILE A 71 -6.81 -7.24 -4.37
C ILE A 71 -5.41 -6.89 -4.83
N LEU A 72 -5.19 -5.62 -5.14
CA LEU A 72 -3.91 -5.08 -5.59
C LEU A 72 -3.44 -4.01 -4.60
N PHE A 73 -2.21 -4.14 -4.13
CA PHE A 73 -1.56 -3.09 -3.34
C PHE A 73 -0.62 -2.30 -4.23
N ILE A 74 -0.66 -0.97 -4.14
CA ILE A 74 0.29 -0.06 -4.79
C ILE A 74 0.85 0.84 -3.72
N SER A 75 2.18 0.93 -3.63
CA SER A 75 2.83 1.59 -2.51
C SER A 75 4.06 2.38 -2.91
N LYS A 76 4.40 3.38 -2.10
CA LYS A 76 5.54 4.27 -2.31
C LYS A 76 6.31 4.45 -1.00
N SER A 77 7.65 4.33 -1.05
CA SER A 77 8.53 4.63 0.09
C SER A 77 8.14 3.83 1.34
N ILE A 78 7.87 4.50 2.48
CA ILE A 78 7.46 3.82 3.73
C ILE A 78 6.20 2.99 3.55
N GLY A 79 5.32 3.40 2.64
CA GLY A 79 4.13 2.61 2.30
C GLY A 79 4.48 1.23 1.75
N THR A 80 5.65 1.09 1.09
CA THR A 80 6.08 -0.21 0.56
C THR A 80 6.33 -1.21 1.68
N TYR A 81 6.89 -0.76 2.79
CA TYR A 81 7.12 -1.61 3.96
C TYR A 81 5.79 -2.11 4.52
N CYS A 82 4.82 -1.20 4.66
CA CYS A 82 3.49 -1.56 5.15
C CYS A 82 2.80 -2.55 4.22
N ALA A 83 2.83 -2.28 2.92
CA ALA A 83 2.19 -3.14 1.93
C ALA A 83 2.83 -4.52 1.88
N ALA A 84 4.17 -4.59 1.89
CA ALA A 84 4.88 -5.86 1.84
C ALA A 84 4.59 -6.71 3.09
N LYS A 85 4.63 -6.10 4.25
CA LYS A 85 4.40 -6.81 5.52
C LYS A 85 2.95 -7.28 5.63
N LEU A 86 1.98 -6.43 5.24
CA LEU A 86 0.56 -6.80 5.26
C LEU A 86 0.21 -7.86 4.22
N ALA A 87 0.97 -7.92 3.12
CA ALA A 87 0.73 -8.93 2.08
C ALA A 87 0.86 -10.36 2.61
N HIS A 88 1.63 -10.58 3.68
CA HIS A 88 1.73 -11.90 4.30
C HIS A 88 0.46 -12.32 5.04
N GLU A 89 -0.41 -11.38 5.36
CA GLU A 89 -1.66 -11.65 6.07
C GLU A 89 -2.86 -11.83 5.15
N TYR A 90 -2.74 -11.42 3.88
CA TYR A 90 -3.85 -11.40 2.94
C TYR A 90 -3.48 -12.06 1.62
N LYS A 91 -4.48 -12.61 0.94
CA LYS A 91 -4.27 -13.21 -0.38
C LYS A 91 -4.44 -12.12 -1.44
N LEU A 92 -3.31 -11.69 -2.01
CA LEU A 92 -3.28 -10.63 -3.01
C LEU A 92 -3.12 -11.18 -4.41
N THR A 93 -3.71 -10.47 -5.38
CA THR A 93 -3.47 -10.73 -6.80
C THR A 93 -2.07 -10.23 -7.18
N ALA A 94 -1.70 -9.04 -6.74
CA ALA A 94 -0.39 -8.46 -7.01
C ALA A 94 -0.06 -7.34 -6.00
N ASN A 95 1.22 -6.98 -5.94
CA ASN A 95 1.71 -5.91 -5.09
C ASN A 95 2.78 -5.14 -5.87
N ILE A 96 2.54 -3.86 -6.12
CA ILE A 96 3.43 -3.00 -6.90
C ILE A 96 4.09 -2.01 -5.98
N TYR A 97 5.42 -1.98 -5.99
CA TYR A 97 6.22 -1.13 -5.12
C TYR A 97 6.93 -0.05 -5.91
N PHE A 98 6.77 1.21 -5.49
CA PHE A 98 7.57 2.32 -5.99
C PHE A 98 8.59 2.69 -4.91
N THR A 99 9.88 2.70 -5.27
CA THR A 99 10.99 3.01 -4.36
C THR A 99 10.92 2.25 -3.04
N PRO A 100 11.00 0.90 -3.08
CA PRO A 100 11.02 0.12 -1.84
C PRO A 100 12.28 0.43 -1.02
N LEU A 101 12.17 0.31 0.30
CA LEU A 101 13.25 0.58 1.23
C LEU A 101 13.98 -0.72 1.58
N ASP A 102 15.19 -0.62 2.14
CA ASP A 102 15.97 -1.79 2.48
C ASP A 102 15.20 -2.77 3.38
N PHE A 103 14.56 -2.24 4.42
CA PHE A 103 13.77 -3.10 5.31
C PHE A 103 12.47 -3.61 4.68
N THR A 104 12.03 -3.03 3.55
CA THR A 104 10.92 -3.56 2.77
C THR A 104 11.32 -4.86 2.08
N LEU A 105 12.56 -4.94 1.60
CA LEU A 105 13.04 -6.08 0.79
C LEU A 105 12.92 -7.41 1.53
N GLU A 106 12.97 -7.40 2.86
CA GLU A 106 12.82 -8.61 3.68
C GLU A 106 11.45 -9.25 3.54
N TYR A 107 10.43 -8.49 3.11
CA TYR A 107 9.06 -8.96 3.03
C TYR A 107 8.57 -9.19 1.61
N LEU A 108 9.41 -8.99 0.59
CA LEU A 108 9.00 -9.15 -0.80
C LEU A 108 8.69 -10.61 -1.11
N GLN A 109 7.70 -10.81 -1.97
CA GLN A 109 7.29 -12.13 -2.44
C GLN A 109 7.59 -12.26 -3.93
N GLN A 110 7.77 -13.51 -4.39
CA GLN A 110 8.12 -13.78 -5.78
C GLN A 110 7.15 -13.19 -6.80
N LYS A 111 5.88 -13.10 -6.45
CA LYS A 111 4.83 -12.56 -7.33
C LYS A 111 4.76 -11.04 -7.35
N ASP A 112 5.57 -10.36 -6.54
CA ASP A 112 5.54 -8.90 -6.43
C ASP A 112 6.22 -8.23 -7.63
N LEU A 113 5.70 -7.06 -7.96
CA LEU A 113 6.18 -6.24 -9.07
C LEU A 113 6.91 -4.98 -8.59
#